data_c9ae2313b78799168edaab85e40cb763
#
_entry.id   c9ae2313b78799168edaab85e40cb763
#
_cell.length_a   1.000
_cell.length_b   1.000
_cell.length_c   1.000
_cell.angle_alpha   90.00
_cell.angle_beta   90.00
_cell.angle_gamma   90.00
#
_symmetry.space_group_name_H-M   'P 1'
#
loop_
_entity.id
_entity.type
_entity.pdbx_description
1 polymer ?
#
loop_
_entity_poly.entity_id
_entity_poly.type
_entity_poly.pdbx_seq_one_letter_code
_entity_poly.pdbx_strand_id
1 'polypeptide(L)'
;MIEVKGLTKYYGELAAIHDLEFSIKRGEVIGFLGLNGAGKTTALKILGCVLLPTAGDVTVDGIDIARDPHEVRRRIGFLPDTPPLYGDMTVGRYLRFAAELRGMAGSETPKAVAEAEEKTALREVHDAPIFSLSHGYRQRVGVAQALVHKPKLLILDEPTSGLDPVQIVEMREMIRTLRGDHTVLLSSHILSEISQTCDRLLVIQRGEIVAQGSEQDLATKLGGEIATIEVEVAGPSARAIEVARTVTGIGECSVVREGGGVALLSLQGAPDLRPKVVRALVQNGIDLLRIDRGAARLESIFLKLTKDDKASQREVVS
;
A
#
# COMPACT_ATOMS: atom_id res chain seq x y z
N MET A 1 -11.45 -14.88 -5.28
CA MET A 1 -12.15 -13.64 -5.66
C MET A 1 -11.59 -13.06 -6.95
N ILE A 2 -10.30 -12.84 -7.04
CA ILE A 2 -9.59 -12.45 -8.26
C ILE A 2 -8.58 -13.52 -8.61
N GLU A 3 -8.47 -13.88 -9.89
CA GLU A 3 -7.38 -14.67 -10.45
C GLU A 3 -6.80 -13.91 -11.63
N VAL A 4 -5.47 -13.79 -11.66
CA VAL A 4 -4.69 -13.12 -12.70
C VAL A 4 -3.62 -14.09 -13.16
N LYS A 5 -3.54 -14.33 -14.47
CA LYS A 5 -2.61 -15.27 -15.10
C LYS A 5 -1.97 -14.63 -16.33
N GLY A 6 -0.66 -14.45 -16.30
CA GLY A 6 0.11 -13.94 -17.42
C GLY A 6 -0.26 -12.53 -17.86
N LEU A 7 -0.81 -11.71 -16.95
CA LEU A 7 -1.34 -10.39 -17.29
C LEU A 7 -0.24 -9.46 -17.79
N THR A 8 -0.38 -9.01 -19.04
CA THR A 8 0.60 -8.20 -19.74
C THR A 8 -0.07 -7.00 -20.40
N LYS A 9 0.57 -5.83 -20.34
CA LYS A 9 0.12 -4.60 -21.00
C LYS A 9 1.28 -3.84 -21.62
N TYR A 10 1.18 -3.63 -22.91
CA TYR A 10 2.08 -2.77 -23.67
C TYR A 10 1.40 -1.44 -24.04
N TYR A 11 2.18 -0.36 -24.01
CA TYR A 11 1.89 0.94 -24.60
C TYR A 11 2.94 1.20 -25.70
N GLY A 12 2.59 0.90 -26.94
CA GLY A 12 3.57 0.80 -28.03
C GLY A 12 4.59 -0.28 -27.73
N GLU A 13 5.87 0.07 -27.67
CA GLU A 13 6.96 -0.86 -27.34
C GLU A 13 7.24 -0.98 -25.83
N LEU A 14 6.66 -0.10 -25.01
CA LEU A 14 6.86 -0.09 -23.57
C LEU A 14 5.97 -1.12 -22.88
N ALA A 15 6.57 -2.11 -22.24
CA ALA A 15 5.88 -3.01 -21.33
C ALA A 15 5.59 -2.28 -20.01
N ALA A 16 4.35 -1.90 -19.75
CA ALA A 16 3.96 -1.28 -18.49
C ALA A 16 3.75 -2.31 -17.38
N ILE A 17 3.26 -3.50 -17.75
CA ILE A 17 3.21 -4.70 -16.90
C ILE A 17 3.51 -5.90 -17.77
N HIS A 18 4.18 -6.90 -17.20
CA HIS A 18 4.62 -8.09 -17.89
C HIS A 18 4.40 -9.32 -17.01
N ASP A 19 3.67 -10.28 -17.54
CA ASP A 19 3.46 -11.63 -16.96
C ASP A 19 3.06 -11.63 -15.47
N LEU A 20 2.14 -10.73 -15.06
CA LEU A 20 1.69 -10.72 -13.67
C LEU A 20 0.85 -11.95 -13.38
N GLU A 21 1.20 -12.64 -12.29
CA GLU A 21 0.47 -13.80 -11.79
C GLU A 21 0.19 -13.66 -10.30
N PHE A 22 -1.09 -13.63 -9.91
CA PHE A 22 -1.51 -13.60 -8.52
C PHE A 22 -2.98 -13.94 -8.35
N SER A 23 -3.36 -14.25 -7.11
CA SER A 23 -4.76 -14.45 -6.72
C SER A 23 -5.10 -13.69 -5.45
N ILE A 24 -6.37 -13.28 -5.31
CA ILE A 24 -6.90 -12.61 -4.12
C ILE A 24 -8.11 -13.39 -3.63
N LYS A 25 -8.12 -13.74 -2.34
CA LYS A 25 -9.25 -14.43 -1.70
C LYS A 25 -10.35 -13.42 -1.36
N ARG A 26 -11.55 -13.93 -1.16
CA ARG A 26 -12.69 -13.09 -0.74
C ARG A 26 -12.47 -12.59 0.69
N GLY A 27 -12.75 -11.30 0.92
CA GLY A 27 -12.63 -10.65 2.22
C GLY A 27 -11.20 -10.25 2.62
N GLU A 28 -10.18 -10.51 1.77
CA GLU A 28 -8.81 -10.03 2.00
C GLU A 28 -8.68 -8.53 1.72
N VAL A 29 -7.81 -7.87 2.47
CA VAL A 29 -7.30 -6.53 2.18
C VAL A 29 -5.88 -6.68 1.67
N ILE A 30 -5.66 -6.40 0.38
CA ILE A 30 -4.39 -6.59 -0.32
C ILE A 30 -3.78 -5.24 -0.67
N GLY A 31 -2.49 -5.10 -0.38
CA GLY A 31 -1.69 -3.95 -0.76
C GLY A 31 -0.88 -4.19 -2.03
N PHE A 32 -0.98 -3.28 -2.99
CA PHE A 32 -0.18 -3.28 -4.21
C PHE A 32 0.91 -2.21 -4.07
N LEU A 33 2.10 -2.64 -3.64
CA LEU A 33 3.23 -1.77 -3.30
C LEU A 33 4.21 -1.64 -4.47
N GLY A 34 4.62 -0.43 -4.81
CA GLY A 34 5.63 -0.20 -5.84
C GLY A 34 5.89 1.29 -6.05
N LEU A 35 7.02 1.63 -6.66
CA LEU A 35 7.32 3.01 -7.03
C LEU A 35 6.36 3.56 -8.08
N ASN A 36 6.41 4.89 -8.28
CA ASN A 36 5.73 5.52 -9.40
C ASN A 36 6.33 4.99 -10.71
N GLY A 37 5.44 4.62 -11.66
CA GLY A 37 5.86 3.98 -12.91
C GLY A 37 6.06 2.46 -12.84
N ALA A 38 5.96 1.80 -11.68
CA ALA A 38 6.12 0.35 -11.55
C ALA A 38 5.01 -0.48 -12.19
N GLY A 39 3.91 0.14 -12.69
CA GLY A 39 2.79 -0.56 -13.33
C GLY A 39 1.53 -0.69 -12.47
N LYS A 40 1.51 -0.21 -11.21
CA LYS A 40 0.37 -0.32 -10.28
C LYS A 40 -0.95 0.16 -10.91
N THR A 41 -1.02 1.43 -11.28
CA THR A 41 -2.22 2.05 -11.87
C THR A 41 -2.67 1.34 -13.15
N THR A 42 -1.73 0.84 -13.97
CA THR A 42 -2.06 0.07 -15.17
C THR A 42 -2.76 -1.24 -14.80
N ALA A 43 -2.23 -1.99 -13.85
CA ALA A 43 -2.83 -3.23 -13.37
C ALA A 43 -4.22 -2.96 -12.75
N LEU A 44 -4.34 -1.95 -11.87
CA LEU A 44 -5.62 -1.59 -11.24
C LEU A 44 -6.69 -1.16 -12.26
N LYS A 45 -6.31 -0.40 -13.30
CA LYS A 45 -7.23 -0.02 -14.39
C LYS A 45 -7.72 -1.23 -15.19
N ILE A 46 -6.88 -2.25 -15.40
CA ILE A 46 -7.30 -3.49 -16.06
C ILE A 46 -8.28 -4.24 -15.15
N LEU A 47 -7.93 -4.45 -13.87
CA LEU A 47 -8.81 -5.09 -12.89
C LEU A 47 -10.15 -4.36 -12.73
N GLY A 48 -10.14 -3.03 -12.83
CA GLY A 48 -11.31 -2.16 -12.80
C GLY A 48 -12.13 -2.15 -14.11
N CYS A 49 -11.76 -2.94 -15.11
CA CYS A 49 -12.36 -2.95 -16.46
C CYS A 49 -12.38 -1.56 -17.14
N VAL A 50 -11.39 -0.71 -16.86
CA VAL A 50 -11.17 0.60 -17.48
C VAL A 50 -10.21 0.49 -18.66
N LEU A 51 -9.31 -0.48 -18.61
CA LEU A 51 -8.28 -0.74 -19.61
C LEU A 51 -8.30 -2.22 -19.99
N LEU A 52 -8.12 -2.53 -21.28
CA LEU A 52 -7.96 -3.92 -21.73
C LEU A 52 -6.51 -4.36 -21.63
N PRO A 53 -6.24 -5.61 -21.23
CA PRO A 53 -4.89 -6.19 -21.28
C PRO A 53 -4.43 -6.37 -22.74
N THR A 54 -3.14 -6.50 -22.94
CA THR A 54 -2.56 -6.93 -24.24
C THR A 54 -2.53 -8.48 -24.33
N ALA A 55 -2.27 -9.15 -23.20
CA ALA A 55 -2.29 -10.61 -23.08
C ALA A 55 -2.59 -11.01 -21.63
N GLY A 56 -2.89 -12.28 -21.44
CA GLY A 56 -3.20 -12.87 -20.14
C GLY A 56 -4.68 -12.84 -19.80
N ASP A 57 -5.05 -13.62 -18.78
CA ASP A 57 -6.42 -13.82 -18.35
C ASP A 57 -6.65 -13.23 -16.96
N VAL A 58 -7.78 -12.55 -16.80
CA VAL A 58 -8.21 -12.02 -15.49
C VAL A 58 -9.66 -12.40 -15.24
N THR A 59 -9.91 -13.00 -14.09
CA THR A 59 -11.28 -13.26 -13.64
C THR A 59 -11.57 -12.58 -12.30
N VAL A 60 -12.78 -12.05 -12.18
CA VAL A 60 -13.31 -11.48 -10.94
C VAL A 60 -14.59 -12.22 -10.59
N ASP A 61 -14.62 -12.85 -9.42
CA ASP A 61 -15.74 -13.69 -8.96
C ASP A 61 -16.11 -14.78 -9.98
N GLY A 62 -15.10 -15.32 -10.70
CA GLY A 62 -15.25 -16.33 -11.73
C GLY A 62 -15.68 -15.82 -13.12
N ILE A 63 -15.82 -14.49 -13.28
CA ILE A 63 -16.21 -13.85 -14.54
C ILE A 63 -14.98 -13.25 -15.21
N ASP A 64 -14.76 -13.61 -16.47
CA ASP A 64 -13.68 -13.07 -17.30
C ASP A 64 -13.94 -11.59 -17.63
N ILE A 65 -12.96 -10.71 -17.33
CA ILE A 65 -13.10 -9.27 -17.54
C ILE A 65 -13.17 -8.86 -19.02
N ALA A 66 -12.63 -9.67 -19.92
CA ALA A 66 -12.64 -9.39 -21.36
C ALA A 66 -13.97 -9.86 -22.01
N ARG A 67 -14.55 -10.94 -21.48
CA ARG A 67 -15.79 -11.52 -22.04
C ARG A 67 -17.05 -10.80 -21.54
N ASP A 68 -17.12 -10.50 -20.25
CA ASP A 68 -18.27 -9.82 -19.65
C ASP A 68 -17.86 -8.68 -18.71
N PRO A 69 -17.26 -7.60 -19.24
CA PRO A 69 -16.82 -6.48 -18.44
C PRO A 69 -17.98 -5.73 -17.75
N HIS A 70 -19.20 -5.82 -18.28
CA HIS A 70 -20.36 -5.16 -17.68
C HIS A 70 -20.77 -5.82 -16.38
N GLU A 71 -20.84 -7.14 -16.35
CA GLU A 71 -21.18 -7.90 -15.16
C GLU A 71 -20.07 -7.79 -14.09
N VAL A 72 -18.80 -7.75 -14.52
CA VAL A 72 -17.69 -7.49 -13.62
C VAL A 72 -17.78 -6.10 -12.99
N ARG A 73 -18.04 -5.04 -13.79
CA ARG A 73 -18.18 -3.66 -13.27
C ARG A 73 -19.30 -3.49 -12.25
N ARG A 74 -20.36 -4.29 -12.28
CA ARG A 74 -21.41 -4.28 -11.25
C ARG A 74 -20.92 -4.79 -9.89
N ARG A 75 -19.84 -5.59 -9.88
CA ARG A 75 -19.25 -6.22 -8.70
C ARG A 75 -18.05 -5.50 -8.16
N ILE A 76 -17.56 -4.49 -8.88
CA ILE A 76 -16.34 -3.73 -8.58
C ILE A 76 -16.68 -2.29 -8.27
N GLY A 77 -16.18 -1.78 -7.15
CA GLY A 77 -16.00 -0.35 -6.91
C GLY A 77 -14.57 0.05 -7.28
N PHE A 78 -14.41 1.13 -8.03
CA PHE A 78 -13.09 1.61 -8.44
C PHE A 78 -12.93 3.09 -8.11
N LEU A 79 -11.89 3.40 -7.33
CA LEU A 79 -11.38 4.74 -7.09
C LEU A 79 -10.05 4.89 -7.84
N PRO A 80 -9.97 5.68 -8.91
CA PRO A 80 -8.69 6.03 -9.52
C PRO A 80 -7.94 7.05 -8.66
N ASP A 81 -6.64 7.20 -8.89
CA ASP A 81 -5.75 8.17 -8.21
C ASP A 81 -6.34 9.59 -8.17
N THR A 82 -6.94 10.03 -9.26
CA THR A 82 -7.73 11.27 -9.29
C THR A 82 -9.21 10.93 -9.42
N PRO A 83 -10.03 11.12 -8.36
CA PRO A 83 -11.45 10.81 -8.39
C PRO A 83 -12.19 11.66 -9.44
N PRO A 84 -13.00 11.06 -10.33
CA PRO A 84 -13.76 11.79 -11.37
C PRO A 84 -15.02 12.43 -10.77
N LEU A 85 -14.84 13.47 -9.96
CA LEU A 85 -15.93 14.13 -9.24
C LEU A 85 -16.57 15.25 -10.07
N TYR A 86 -17.90 15.38 -9.98
CA TYR A 86 -18.64 16.51 -10.55
C TYR A 86 -18.76 17.61 -9.49
N GLY A 87 -17.92 18.64 -9.59
CA GLY A 87 -17.79 19.70 -8.58
C GLY A 87 -19.10 20.42 -8.26
N ASP A 88 -19.94 20.67 -9.26
CA ASP A 88 -21.22 21.38 -9.14
C ASP A 88 -22.34 20.55 -8.50
N MET A 89 -22.15 19.25 -8.34
CA MET A 89 -23.09 18.41 -7.61
C MET A 89 -22.85 18.50 -6.10
N THR A 90 -23.94 18.33 -5.31
CA THR A 90 -23.77 18.03 -3.88
C THR A 90 -23.33 16.58 -3.70
N VAL A 91 -22.72 16.27 -2.55
CA VAL A 91 -22.27 14.90 -2.21
C VAL A 91 -23.38 13.89 -2.40
N GLY A 92 -24.55 14.11 -1.79
CA GLY A 92 -25.68 13.19 -1.86
C GLY A 92 -26.22 13.01 -3.29
N ARG A 93 -26.27 14.08 -4.10
CA ARG A 93 -26.69 13.99 -5.51
C ARG A 93 -25.69 13.20 -6.35
N TYR A 94 -24.40 13.42 -6.14
CA TYR A 94 -23.35 12.69 -6.84
C TYR A 94 -23.35 11.19 -6.47
N LEU A 95 -23.48 10.84 -5.20
CA LEU A 95 -23.55 9.45 -4.78
C LEU A 95 -24.81 8.74 -5.32
N ARG A 96 -25.94 9.44 -5.36
CA ARG A 96 -27.15 8.91 -6.01
C ARG A 96 -26.90 8.63 -7.48
N PHE A 97 -26.33 9.58 -8.21
CA PHE A 97 -25.99 9.42 -9.62
C PHE A 97 -25.04 8.23 -9.84
N ALA A 98 -24.01 8.09 -9.00
CA ALA A 98 -23.07 6.96 -9.06
C ALA A 98 -23.77 5.62 -8.84
N ALA A 99 -24.69 5.52 -7.88
CA ALA A 99 -25.50 4.33 -7.62
C ALA A 99 -26.40 3.94 -8.80
N GLU A 100 -27.09 4.91 -9.38
CA GLU A 100 -27.96 4.71 -10.53
C GLU A 100 -27.18 4.27 -11.78
N LEU A 101 -26.00 4.82 -12.03
CA LEU A 101 -25.09 4.39 -13.12
C LEU A 101 -24.65 2.92 -12.96
N ARG A 102 -24.60 2.42 -11.73
CA ARG A 102 -24.28 1.01 -11.42
C ARG A 102 -25.49 0.09 -11.46
N GLY A 103 -26.66 0.64 -11.84
CA GLY A 103 -27.89 -0.12 -12.03
C GLY A 103 -28.67 -0.38 -10.75
N MET A 104 -28.43 0.38 -9.66
CA MET A 104 -29.26 0.30 -8.46
C MET A 104 -30.67 0.83 -8.72
N ALA A 105 -31.67 0.15 -8.16
CA ALA A 105 -33.05 0.61 -8.22
C ALA A 105 -33.21 1.92 -7.44
N GLY A 106 -33.99 2.87 -7.98
CA GLY A 106 -34.23 4.17 -7.34
C GLY A 106 -34.79 4.08 -5.91
N SER A 107 -35.55 3.01 -5.59
CA SER A 107 -36.07 2.74 -4.25
C SER A 107 -34.99 2.34 -3.23
N GLU A 108 -33.88 1.73 -3.68
CA GLU A 108 -32.78 1.27 -2.82
C GLU A 108 -31.69 2.34 -2.66
N THR A 109 -31.58 3.24 -3.63
CA THR A 109 -30.53 4.25 -3.72
C THR A 109 -30.44 5.15 -2.47
N PRO A 110 -31.52 5.70 -1.89
CA PRO A 110 -31.41 6.57 -0.72
C PRO A 110 -30.78 5.86 0.48
N LYS A 111 -31.13 4.60 0.71
CA LYS A 111 -30.55 3.80 1.78
C LYS A 111 -29.06 3.52 1.52
N ALA A 112 -28.70 3.16 0.29
CA ALA A 112 -27.31 2.88 -0.08
C ALA A 112 -26.42 4.13 0.03
N VAL A 113 -26.94 5.31 -0.35
CA VAL A 113 -26.22 6.58 -0.18
C VAL A 113 -25.99 6.87 1.29
N ALA A 114 -27.01 6.76 2.15
CA ALA A 114 -26.87 6.99 3.59
C ALA A 114 -25.84 6.05 4.25
N GLU A 115 -25.86 4.77 3.85
CA GLU A 115 -24.87 3.78 4.33
C GLU A 115 -23.44 4.10 3.85
N ALA A 116 -23.28 4.52 2.59
CA ALA A 116 -21.97 4.92 2.05
C ALA A 116 -21.44 6.18 2.75
N GLU A 117 -22.28 7.20 2.97
CA GLU A 117 -21.93 8.41 3.69
C GLU A 117 -21.54 8.14 5.15
N GLU A 118 -22.23 7.21 5.81
CA GLU A 118 -21.87 6.79 7.16
C GLU A 118 -20.50 6.15 7.22
N LYS A 119 -20.25 5.15 6.33
CA LYS A 119 -18.98 4.43 6.27
C LYS A 119 -17.80 5.35 5.91
N THR A 120 -18.04 6.47 5.22
CA THR A 120 -16.99 7.40 4.76
C THR A 120 -16.98 8.73 5.51
N ALA A 121 -17.79 8.87 6.57
CA ALA A 121 -17.93 10.10 7.38
C ALA A 121 -18.28 11.34 6.53
N LEU A 122 -19.29 11.22 5.65
CA LEU A 122 -19.74 12.29 4.75
C LEU A 122 -21.12 12.86 5.09
N ARG A 123 -21.82 12.34 6.12
CA ARG A 123 -23.18 12.75 6.46
C ARG A 123 -23.34 14.25 6.68
N GLU A 124 -22.35 14.89 7.34
CA GLU A 124 -22.39 16.31 7.65
C GLU A 124 -22.24 17.22 6.41
N VAL A 125 -21.71 16.66 5.32
CA VAL A 125 -21.47 17.38 4.06
C VAL A 125 -22.39 16.91 2.91
N HIS A 126 -23.47 16.17 3.23
CA HIS A 126 -24.44 15.63 2.26
C HIS A 126 -24.90 16.67 1.22
N ASP A 127 -25.27 17.86 1.69
CA ASP A 127 -25.80 18.96 0.88
C ASP A 127 -24.70 19.93 0.38
N ALA A 128 -23.43 19.70 0.77
CA ALA A 128 -22.33 20.56 0.35
C ALA A 128 -21.94 20.29 -1.09
N PRO A 129 -21.69 21.33 -1.92
CA PRO A 129 -21.15 21.16 -3.26
C PRO A 129 -19.73 20.60 -3.19
N ILE A 130 -19.43 19.62 -4.06
CA ILE A 130 -18.15 18.92 -4.03
C ILE A 130 -16.95 19.85 -4.24
N PHE A 131 -17.11 20.91 -5.07
CA PHE A 131 -16.03 21.88 -5.29
C PHE A 131 -15.59 22.62 -4.01
N SER A 132 -16.50 22.77 -3.02
CA SER A 132 -16.22 23.48 -1.76
C SER A 132 -15.49 22.62 -0.72
N LEU A 133 -15.37 21.31 -0.97
CA LEU A 133 -14.77 20.37 -0.04
C LEU A 133 -13.23 20.44 -0.06
N SER A 134 -12.62 20.14 1.08
CA SER A 134 -11.18 19.90 1.17
C SER A 134 -10.76 18.69 0.33
N HIS A 135 -9.45 18.53 0.07
CA HIS A 135 -8.93 17.39 -0.67
C HIS A 135 -9.30 16.06 0.02
N GLY A 136 -9.16 15.97 1.34
CA GLY A 136 -9.52 14.76 2.11
C GLY A 136 -11.00 14.40 2.00
N TYR A 137 -11.90 15.38 2.07
CA TYR A 137 -13.31 15.13 1.84
C TYR A 137 -13.60 14.68 0.41
N ARG A 138 -12.95 15.24 -0.59
CA ARG A 138 -13.07 14.78 -1.98
C ARG A 138 -12.60 13.33 -2.16
N GLN A 139 -11.50 12.93 -1.51
CA GLN A 139 -11.07 11.54 -1.49
C GLN A 139 -12.11 10.62 -0.85
N ARG A 140 -12.71 11.01 0.27
CA ARG A 140 -13.81 10.26 0.90
C ARG A 140 -15.03 10.13 -0.02
N VAL A 141 -15.40 11.19 -0.76
CA VAL A 141 -16.46 11.12 -1.77
C VAL A 141 -16.09 10.13 -2.88
N GLY A 142 -14.82 10.09 -3.29
CA GLY A 142 -14.30 9.12 -4.24
C GLY A 142 -14.41 7.67 -3.75
N VAL A 143 -14.12 7.42 -2.46
CA VAL A 143 -14.34 6.09 -1.85
C VAL A 143 -15.83 5.78 -1.78
N ALA A 144 -16.66 6.73 -1.33
CA ALA A 144 -18.10 6.54 -1.20
C ALA A 144 -18.77 6.18 -2.53
N GLN A 145 -18.39 6.83 -3.64
CA GLN A 145 -18.90 6.50 -4.97
C GLN A 145 -18.51 5.08 -5.43
N ALA A 146 -17.32 4.63 -5.04
CA ALA A 146 -16.89 3.27 -5.33
C ALA A 146 -17.64 2.23 -4.48
N LEU A 147 -18.14 2.64 -3.30
CA LEU A 147 -18.77 1.78 -2.29
C LEU A 147 -20.30 1.72 -2.40
N VAL A 148 -20.96 2.77 -2.93
CA VAL A 148 -22.40 3.00 -2.84
C VAL A 148 -23.26 1.86 -3.39
N HIS A 149 -22.78 1.15 -4.43
CA HIS A 149 -23.50 0.02 -5.05
C HIS A 149 -23.15 -1.34 -4.41
N LYS A 150 -22.52 -1.33 -3.21
CA LYS A 150 -22.17 -2.52 -2.41
C LYS A 150 -21.35 -3.55 -3.20
N PRO A 151 -20.20 -3.15 -3.78
CA PRO A 151 -19.39 -4.06 -4.60
C PRO A 151 -18.80 -5.18 -3.76
N LYS A 152 -18.53 -6.33 -4.37
CA LYS A 152 -17.78 -7.42 -3.74
C LYS A 152 -16.27 -7.14 -3.67
N LEU A 153 -15.77 -6.37 -4.63
CA LEU A 153 -14.38 -5.97 -4.76
C LEU A 153 -14.28 -4.45 -4.79
N LEU A 154 -13.45 -3.89 -3.94
CA LEU A 154 -13.11 -2.47 -3.93
C LEU A 154 -11.67 -2.30 -4.38
N ILE A 155 -11.42 -1.53 -5.42
CA ILE A 155 -10.09 -1.22 -5.96
C ILE A 155 -9.84 0.27 -5.71
N LEU A 156 -8.78 0.58 -4.94
CA LEU A 156 -8.44 1.95 -4.54
C LEU A 156 -7.01 2.27 -5.02
N ASP A 157 -6.87 3.18 -5.96
CA ASP A 157 -5.57 3.61 -6.48
C ASP A 157 -5.09 4.83 -5.69
N GLU A 158 -4.03 4.66 -4.89
CA GLU A 158 -3.39 5.68 -4.03
C GLU A 158 -4.41 6.46 -3.15
N PRO A 159 -5.28 5.80 -2.36
CA PRO A 159 -6.39 6.47 -1.65
C PRO A 159 -5.94 7.50 -0.61
N THR A 160 -4.68 7.46 -0.17
CA THR A 160 -4.06 8.35 0.82
C THR A 160 -3.23 9.47 0.19
N SER A 161 -3.14 9.50 -1.14
CA SER A 161 -2.31 10.48 -1.86
C SER A 161 -2.74 11.93 -1.57
N GLY A 162 -1.78 12.78 -1.17
CA GLY A 162 -2.01 14.20 -0.90
C GLY A 162 -2.80 14.52 0.38
N LEU A 163 -3.02 13.54 1.24
CA LEU A 163 -3.63 13.72 2.55
C LEU A 163 -2.59 14.12 3.60
N ASP A 164 -3.01 14.88 4.60
CA ASP A 164 -2.19 15.13 5.78
C ASP A 164 -2.11 13.89 6.70
N PRO A 165 -1.16 13.84 7.66
CA PRO A 165 -0.96 12.67 8.51
C PRO A 165 -2.20 12.22 9.31
N VAL A 166 -3.06 13.17 9.73
CA VAL A 166 -4.28 12.84 10.47
C VAL A 166 -5.29 12.18 9.53
N GLN A 167 -5.49 12.76 8.35
CA GLN A 167 -6.38 12.24 7.33
C GLN A 167 -5.93 10.85 6.80
N ILE A 168 -4.62 10.61 6.71
CA ILE A 168 -4.07 9.28 6.37
C ILE A 168 -4.51 8.23 7.39
N VAL A 169 -4.40 8.54 8.69
CA VAL A 169 -4.84 7.62 9.75
C VAL A 169 -6.34 7.34 9.64
N GLU A 170 -7.15 8.39 9.49
CA GLU A 170 -8.60 8.27 9.35
C GLU A 170 -9.00 7.45 8.11
N MET A 171 -8.35 7.69 6.97
CA MET A 171 -8.59 6.93 5.73
C MET A 171 -8.24 5.44 5.91
N ARG A 172 -7.13 5.13 6.56
CA ARG A 172 -6.75 3.74 6.85
C ARG A 172 -7.75 3.04 7.76
N GLU A 173 -8.17 3.70 8.85
CA GLU A 173 -9.19 3.13 9.73
C GLU A 173 -10.51 2.90 8.98
N MET A 174 -10.93 3.84 8.15
CA MET A 174 -12.11 3.67 7.29
C MET A 174 -11.95 2.44 6.37
N ILE A 175 -10.82 2.29 5.67
CA ILE A 175 -10.57 1.13 4.81
C ILE A 175 -10.61 -0.19 5.61
N ARG A 176 -10.08 -0.20 6.84
CA ARG A 176 -10.12 -1.36 7.73
C ARG A 176 -11.55 -1.77 8.11
N THR A 177 -12.46 -0.81 8.30
CA THR A 177 -13.87 -1.12 8.60
C THR A 177 -14.60 -1.80 7.43
N LEU A 178 -14.07 -1.71 6.21
CA LEU A 178 -14.64 -2.35 5.02
C LEU A 178 -14.28 -3.84 4.93
N ARG A 179 -13.30 -4.29 5.73
CA ARG A 179 -12.84 -5.68 5.79
C ARG A 179 -14.00 -6.62 6.17
N GLY A 180 -14.03 -7.78 5.52
CA GLY A 180 -15.07 -8.78 5.73
C GLY A 180 -16.29 -8.58 4.84
N ASP A 181 -16.81 -7.35 4.77
CA ASP A 181 -17.92 -7.01 3.87
C ASP A 181 -17.46 -6.96 2.41
N HIS A 182 -16.22 -6.48 2.19
CA HIS A 182 -15.61 -6.30 0.87
C HIS A 182 -14.23 -6.97 0.80
N THR A 183 -13.85 -7.41 -0.40
CA THR A 183 -12.46 -7.65 -0.75
C THR A 183 -11.87 -6.30 -1.16
N VAL A 184 -10.71 -5.92 -0.63
CA VAL A 184 -10.12 -4.61 -0.93
C VAL A 184 -8.74 -4.80 -1.53
N LEU A 185 -8.51 -4.17 -2.68
CA LEU A 185 -7.19 -4.03 -3.30
C LEU A 185 -6.83 -2.55 -3.33
N LEU A 186 -5.78 -2.17 -2.63
CA LEU A 186 -5.33 -0.78 -2.63
C LEU A 186 -3.86 -0.67 -3.05
N SER A 187 -3.53 0.39 -3.77
CA SER A 187 -2.15 0.71 -4.12
C SER A 187 -1.58 1.77 -3.20
N SER A 188 -0.28 1.69 -2.97
CA SER A 188 0.52 2.78 -2.41
C SER A 188 1.98 2.65 -2.86
N HIS A 189 2.68 3.77 -2.86
CA HIS A 189 4.14 3.81 -3.00
C HIS A 189 4.82 3.96 -1.62
N ILE A 190 4.06 4.07 -0.53
CA ILE A 190 4.54 4.24 0.84
C ILE A 190 4.26 2.96 1.62
N LEU A 191 5.32 2.26 1.99
CA LEU A 191 5.21 0.97 2.68
C LEU A 191 4.51 1.09 4.03
N SER A 192 4.87 2.08 4.86
CA SER A 192 4.31 2.27 6.20
C SER A 192 2.80 2.54 6.22
N GLU A 193 2.25 3.02 5.11
CA GLU A 193 0.81 3.21 4.97
C GLU A 193 0.07 1.90 4.68
N ILE A 194 0.65 1.08 3.81
CA ILE A 194 -0.01 -0.11 3.29
C ILE A 194 0.18 -1.33 4.20
N SER A 195 1.35 -1.49 4.84
CA SER A 195 1.65 -2.63 5.70
C SER A 195 0.76 -2.68 6.94
N GLN A 196 0.37 -1.53 7.48
CA GLN A 196 -0.53 -1.46 8.63
C GLN A 196 -2.00 -1.71 8.30
N THR A 197 -2.38 -1.69 7.02
CA THR A 197 -3.78 -1.79 6.57
C THR A 197 -4.09 -3.14 5.96
N CYS A 198 -3.11 -3.76 5.31
CA CYS A 198 -3.29 -4.94 4.48
C CYS A 198 -2.92 -6.25 5.17
N ASP A 199 -3.60 -7.32 4.80
CA ASP A 199 -3.29 -8.69 5.24
C ASP A 199 -2.04 -9.22 4.54
N ARG A 200 -1.87 -8.83 3.27
CA ARG A 200 -0.82 -9.27 2.38
C ARG A 200 -0.46 -8.18 1.38
N LEU A 201 0.80 -8.15 0.99
CA LEU A 201 1.33 -7.23 0.00
C LEU A 201 1.73 -7.96 -1.27
N LEU A 202 1.52 -7.32 -2.40
CA LEU A 202 2.08 -7.65 -3.70
C LEU A 202 3.06 -6.54 -4.06
N VAL A 203 4.34 -6.84 -4.13
CA VAL A 203 5.39 -5.86 -4.48
C VAL A 203 5.64 -5.93 -5.97
N ILE A 204 5.35 -4.81 -6.65
CA ILE A 204 5.56 -4.67 -8.09
C ILE A 204 6.76 -3.77 -8.38
N GLN A 205 7.61 -4.20 -9.30
CA GLN A 205 8.77 -3.47 -9.81
C GLN A 205 8.89 -3.72 -11.30
N ARG A 206 9.08 -2.66 -12.10
CA ARG A 206 9.24 -2.74 -13.57
C ARG A 206 8.17 -3.58 -14.28
N GLY A 207 6.97 -3.53 -13.79
CA GLY A 207 5.84 -4.26 -14.36
C GLY A 207 5.73 -5.73 -13.96
N GLU A 208 6.56 -6.23 -13.05
CA GLU A 208 6.57 -7.61 -12.56
C GLU A 208 6.33 -7.68 -11.05
N ILE A 209 5.73 -8.78 -10.55
CA ILE A 209 5.62 -9.04 -9.12
C ILE A 209 6.92 -9.68 -8.64
N VAL A 210 7.71 -8.91 -7.88
CA VAL A 210 9.01 -9.37 -7.35
C VAL A 210 8.87 -10.09 -6.01
N ALA A 211 7.80 -9.83 -5.26
CA ALA A 211 7.53 -10.52 -3.99
C ALA A 211 6.05 -10.44 -3.62
N GLN A 212 5.58 -11.43 -2.85
CA GLN A 212 4.25 -11.45 -2.28
C GLN A 212 4.24 -12.18 -0.93
N GLY A 213 3.42 -11.69 0.00
CA GLY A 213 3.26 -12.27 1.32
C GLY A 213 2.82 -11.26 2.36
N SER A 214 2.71 -11.68 3.62
CA SER A 214 2.58 -10.77 4.76
C SER A 214 3.83 -9.91 4.91
N GLU A 215 3.75 -8.84 5.70
CA GLU A 215 4.92 -8.00 6.00
C GLU A 215 6.10 -8.84 6.54
N GLN A 216 5.81 -9.83 7.39
CA GLN A 216 6.82 -10.73 7.94
C GLN A 216 7.41 -11.68 6.89
N ASP A 217 6.58 -12.22 5.98
CA ASP A 217 7.05 -13.07 4.87
C ASP A 217 7.97 -12.30 3.93
N LEU A 218 7.61 -11.05 3.63
CA LEU A 218 8.40 -10.18 2.77
C LEU A 218 9.71 -9.78 3.44
N ALA A 219 9.69 -9.44 4.72
CA ALA A 219 10.90 -9.15 5.49
C ALA A 219 11.87 -10.36 5.48
N THR A 220 11.34 -11.56 5.57
CA THR A 220 12.15 -12.79 5.52
C THR A 220 12.65 -13.10 4.10
N LYS A 221 11.78 -13.01 3.10
CA LYS A 221 12.12 -13.37 1.69
C LYS A 221 13.06 -12.36 1.03
N LEU A 222 12.82 -11.07 1.24
CA LEU A 222 13.56 -9.99 0.60
C LEU A 222 14.76 -9.52 1.44
N GLY A 223 14.68 -9.68 2.78
CA GLY A 223 15.73 -9.27 3.72
C GLY A 223 16.93 -10.19 3.74
N GLY A 224 16.82 -11.41 3.22
CA GLY A 224 17.78 -12.46 3.47
C GLY A 224 17.90 -12.77 4.97
N GLU A 225 18.83 -13.60 5.37
CA GLU A 225 19.10 -13.95 6.79
C GLU A 225 19.69 -12.79 7.63
N ILE A 226 19.67 -11.55 7.13
CA ILE A 226 20.26 -10.41 7.83
C ILE A 226 19.22 -9.80 8.77
N ALA A 227 19.04 -10.47 9.89
CA ALA A 227 18.35 -9.87 11.02
C ALA A 227 19.18 -8.67 11.52
N THR A 228 18.49 -7.56 11.84
CA THR A 228 19.11 -6.38 12.42
C THR A 228 18.69 -6.21 13.88
N ILE A 229 19.56 -5.60 14.66
CA ILE A 229 19.31 -5.19 16.04
C ILE A 229 19.37 -3.65 16.05
N GLU A 230 18.31 -2.99 16.48
CA GLU A 230 18.31 -1.55 16.71
C GLU A 230 18.74 -1.27 18.15
N VAL A 231 19.71 -0.34 18.28
CA VAL A 231 20.28 0.04 19.57
C VAL A 231 20.28 1.54 19.69
N GLU A 232 19.65 2.07 20.72
CA GLU A 232 19.67 3.50 21.05
C GLU A 232 20.57 3.71 22.26
N VAL A 233 21.60 4.55 22.11
CA VAL A 233 22.61 4.81 23.13
C VAL A 233 22.71 6.30 23.42
N ALA A 234 23.08 6.66 24.65
CA ALA A 234 23.47 8.01 25.00
C ALA A 234 24.92 8.26 24.56
N GLY A 235 25.17 9.43 23.95
CA GLY A 235 26.48 9.81 23.49
C GLY A 235 26.78 9.54 22.01
N PRO A 236 28.04 9.70 21.59
CA PRO A 236 28.43 9.58 20.18
C PRO A 236 28.35 8.15 19.67
N SER A 237 27.86 7.98 18.43
CA SER A 237 27.68 6.70 17.76
C SER A 237 28.98 5.92 17.55
N ALA A 238 30.09 6.61 17.30
CA ALA A 238 31.36 6.00 16.88
C ALA A 238 31.86 4.94 17.90
N ARG A 239 31.89 5.28 19.19
CA ARG A 239 32.34 4.37 20.25
C ARG A 239 31.39 3.17 20.42
N ALA A 240 30.10 3.40 20.29
CA ALA A 240 29.11 2.33 20.40
C ALA A 240 29.23 1.33 19.22
N ILE A 241 29.49 1.81 18.02
CA ILE A 241 29.76 0.98 16.83
C ILE A 241 31.02 0.14 17.02
N GLU A 242 32.10 0.76 17.50
CA GLU A 242 33.35 0.05 17.76
C GLU A 242 33.15 -1.11 18.72
N VAL A 243 32.48 -0.85 19.84
CA VAL A 243 32.14 -1.89 20.83
C VAL A 243 31.21 -2.95 20.27
N ALA A 244 30.16 -2.57 19.53
CA ALA A 244 29.23 -3.52 18.95
C ALA A 244 29.91 -4.48 17.97
N ARG A 245 30.88 -4.02 17.21
CA ARG A 245 31.68 -4.85 16.28
C ARG A 245 32.54 -5.92 16.96
N THR A 246 32.83 -5.78 18.25
CA THR A 246 33.57 -6.79 19.01
C THR A 246 32.71 -8.03 19.32
N VAL A 247 31.40 -7.93 19.19
CA VAL A 247 30.47 -9.05 19.47
C VAL A 247 30.47 -9.99 18.28
N THR A 248 30.94 -11.20 18.48
CA THR A 248 30.95 -12.26 17.46
C THR A 248 29.54 -12.50 16.91
N GLY A 249 29.38 -12.40 15.58
CA GLY A 249 28.11 -12.55 14.87
C GLY A 249 27.43 -11.23 14.54
N ILE A 250 27.98 -10.08 14.94
CA ILE A 250 27.61 -8.76 14.45
C ILE A 250 28.39 -8.46 13.18
N GLY A 251 27.66 -8.09 12.12
CA GLY A 251 28.21 -7.70 10.83
C GLY A 251 28.31 -6.17 10.68
N GLU A 252 27.68 -5.65 9.63
CA GLU A 252 27.68 -4.21 9.37
C GLU A 252 26.93 -3.42 10.44
N CYS A 253 27.53 -2.29 10.86
CA CYS A 253 26.93 -1.37 11.82
C CYS A 253 26.78 -0.01 11.14
N SER A 254 25.59 0.57 11.17
CA SER A 254 25.28 1.86 10.58
C SER A 254 24.57 2.78 11.58
N VAL A 255 24.77 4.09 11.42
CA VAL A 255 24.03 5.12 12.18
C VAL A 255 22.75 5.40 11.45
N VAL A 256 21.60 5.21 12.13
CA VAL A 256 20.27 5.52 11.61
C VAL A 256 19.95 7.01 11.85
N ARG A 257 20.27 7.48 13.05
CA ARG A 257 20.06 8.86 13.49
C ARG A 257 21.05 9.19 14.60
N GLU A 258 21.58 10.42 14.59
CA GLU A 258 22.38 10.95 15.69
C GLU A 258 21.99 12.41 15.92
N GLY A 259 21.77 12.80 17.17
CA GLY A 259 21.39 14.17 17.55
C GLY A 259 20.90 14.25 18.98
N GLY A 260 21.00 15.44 19.61
CA GLY A 260 20.52 15.66 20.96
C GLY A 260 21.23 14.81 22.04
N GLY A 261 22.46 14.35 21.79
CA GLY A 261 23.19 13.49 22.74
C GLY A 261 22.76 12.01 22.71
N VAL A 262 21.97 11.60 21.70
CA VAL A 262 21.48 10.23 21.53
C VAL A 262 21.82 9.76 20.12
N ALA A 263 22.25 8.50 19.98
CA ALA A 263 22.48 7.84 18.71
C ALA A 263 21.64 6.58 18.58
N LEU A 264 20.92 6.42 17.46
CA LEU A 264 20.24 5.20 17.05
C LEU A 264 21.08 4.47 16.02
N LEU A 265 21.46 3.24 16.34
CA LEU A 265 22.31 2.37 15.54
C LEU A 265 21.50 1.19 14.99
N SER A 266 21.83 0.73 13.79
CA SER A 266 21.39 -0.53 13.23
C SER A 266 22.58 -1.47 13.10
N LEU A 267 22.51 -2.61 13.76
CA LEU A 267 23.55 -3.64 13.78
C LEU A 267 23.04 -4.87 13.02
N GLN A 268 23.78 -5.37 12.04
CA GLN A 268 23.48 -6.64 11.38
C GLN A 268 23.87 -7.79 12.29
N GLY A 269 22.89 -8.63 12.65
CA GLY A 269 23.14 -9.77 13.50
C GLY A 269 21.84 -10.46 13.90
N ALA A 270 21.91 -11.74 14.26
CA ALA A 270 20.76 -12.49 14.69
C ALA A 270 20.12 -11.88 15.96
N PRO A 271 18.78 -11.89 16.09
CA PRO A 271 18.09 -11.27 17.23
C PRO A 271 18.46 -11.83 18.61
N ASP A 272 18.96 -13.06 18.67
CA ASP A 272 19.46 -13.72 19.87
C ASP A 272 20.79 -13.15 20.36
N LEU A 273 21.51 -12.35 19.57
CA LEU A 273 22.73 -11.66 19.96
C LEU A 273 22.48 -10.42 20.84
N ARG A 274 21.23 -9.93 20.96
CA ARG A 274 20.90 -8.78 21.80
C ARG A 274 21.47 -8.82 23.21
N PRO A 275 21.39 -9.93 23.98
CA PRO A 275 21.98 -9.98 25.31
C PRO A 275 23.50 -9.81 25.31
N LYS A 276 24.18 -10.26 24.23
CA LYS A 276 25.64 -10.10 24.08
C LYS A 276 26.00 -8.66 23.77
N VAL A 277 25.23 -8.01 22.89
CA VAL A 277 25.37 -6.59 22.54
C VAL A 277 25.16 -5.71 23.78
N VAL A 278 24.09 -5.95 24.55
CA VAL A 278 23.82 -5.23 25.82
C VAL A 278 25.00 -5.30 26.75
N ARG A 279 25.51 -6.52 27.01
CA ARG A 279 26.68 -6.72 27.92
C ARG A 279 27.90 -5.98 27.42
N ALA A 280 28.20 -6.07 26.12
CA ALA A 280 29.37 -5.42 25.56
C ALA A 280 29.27 -3.89 25.71
N LEU A 281 28.14 -3.28 25.41
CA LEU A 281 27.93 -1.84 25.52
C LEU A 281 28.04 -1.36 26.97
N VAL A 282 27.32 -2.00 27.89
CA VAL A 282 27.29 -1.61 29.31
C VAL A 282 28.69 -1.82 29.97
N GLN A 283 29.38 -2.92 29.68
CA GLN A 283 30.76 -3.19 30.22
C GLN A 283 31.78 -2.17 29.71
N ASN A 284 31.56 -1.53 28.55
CA ASN A 284 32.42 -0.49 28.02
C ASN A 284 31.91 0.94 28.37
N GLY A 285 31.00 1.07 29.34
CA GLY A 285 30.53 2.34 29.87
C GLY A 285 29.67 3.13 28.91
N ILE A 286 28.93 2.44 28.03
CA ILE A 286 27.99 3.04 27.11
C ILE A 286 26.58 2.88 27.69
N ASP A 287 25.90 4.00 27.91
CA ASP A 287 24.54 4.01 28.43
C ASP A 287 23.55 3.59 27.32
N LEU A 288 23.00 2.40 27.50
CA LEU A 288 21.98 1.85 26.61
C LEU A 288 20.60 2.40 27.02
N LEU A 289 19.93 3.08 26.07
CA LEU A 289 18.58 3.64 26.28
C LEU A 289 17.51 2.66 25.83
N ARG A 290 17.75 1.96 24.68
CA ARG A 290 16.79 1.04 24.10
C ARG A 290 17.51 -0.01 23.25
N ILE A 291 16.98 -1.24 23.23
CA ILE A 291 17.39 -2.29 22.30
C ILE A 291 16.16 -3.07 21.82
N ASP A 292 16.00 -3.13 20.52
CA ASP A 292 14.90 -3.86 19.89
C ASP A 292 15.42 -4.83 18.83
N ARG A 293 14.57 -5.73 18.41
CA ARG A 293 14.75 -6.35 17.10
C ARG A 293 14.63 -5.21 16.10
N GLY A 294 15.71 -4.94 15.38
CA GLY A 294 15.55 -4.14 14.19
C GLY A 294 14.54 -4.91 13.35
N ALA A 295 13.42 -4.30 13.08
CA ALA A 295 12.63 -4.78 11.98
C ALA A 295 13.62 -4.83 10.81
N ALA A 296 13.77 -5.97 10.14
CA ALA A 296 14.23 -5.97 8.77
C ALA A 296 13.22 -5.05 8.09
N ARG A 297 13.56 -3.74 8.02
CA ARG A 297 12.56 -2.76 7.58
C ARG A 297 12.34 -3.12 6.14
N LEU A 298 11.16 -3.63 5.86
CA LEU A 298 10.68 -3.70 4.48
C LEU A 298 10.98 -2.38 3.76
N GLU A 299 11.00 -1.26 4.49
CA GLU A 299 11.48 0.04 4.00
C GLU A 299 12.93 0.01 3.52
N SER A 300 13.87 -0.59 4.26
CA SER A 300 15.27 -0.66 3.83
C SER A 300 15.45 -1.60 2.63
N ILE A 301 14.65 -2.66 2.58
CA ILE A 301 14.62 -3.60 1.47
C ILE A 301 13.95 -2.95 0.25
N PHE A 302 12.85 -2.25 0.46
CA PHE A 302 12.17 -1.48 -0.57
C PHE A 302 13.08 -0.36 -1.10
N LEU A 303 13.84 0.33 -0.24
CA LEU A 303 14.84 1.31 -0.64
C LEU A 303 16.02 0.69 -1.41
N LYS A 304 16.42 -0.54 -1.12
CA LYS A 304 17.43 -1.26 -1.93
C LYS A 304 16.88 -1.59 -3.32
N LEU A 305 15.70 -2.15 -3.40
CA LEU A 305 15.02 -2.40 -4.68
C LEU A 305 14.88 -1.10 -5.50
N THR A 306 14.61 0.04 -4.85
CA THR A 306 14.47 1.35 -5.51
C THR A 306 15.81 1.97 -5.94
N LYS A 307 16.92 1.68 -5.27
CA LYS A 307 18.27 2.16 -5.68
C LYS A 307 18.75 1.45 -6.93
N ASP A 308 18.50 0.16 -7.05
CA ASP A 308 18.84 -0.61 -8.25
C ASP A 308 18.08 -0.10 -9.49
N ASP A 309 16.83 0.40 -9.31
CA ASP A 309 16.08 1.06 -10.38
C ASP A 309 16.72 2.36 -10.88
N LYS A 310 17.21 3.21 -9.97
CA LYS A 310 17.84 4.48 -10.35
C LYS A 310 19.21 4.30 -11.02
N ALA A 311 19.95 3.25 -10.69
CA ALA A 311 21.22 2.92 -11.33
C ALA A 311 20.98 2.47 -12.78
N SER A 312 20.03 1.59 -13.01
CA SER A 312 19.70 1.08 -14.36
C SER A 312 19.08 2.12 -15.29
N GLN A 313 18.33 3.10 -14.76
CA GLN A 313 17.77 4.20 -15.58
C GLN A 313 18.83 5.18 -16.10
N ARG A 314 19.97 5.30 -15.42
CA ARG A 314 21.10 6.14 -15.88
C ARG A 314 21.90 5.50 -17.01
N GLU A 315 21.89 4.16 -17.11
CA GLU A 315 22.60 3.45 -18.19
C GLU A 315 21.81 3.42 -19.50
N VAL A 316 20.51 3.64 -19.49
CA VAL A 316 19.64 3.63 -20.69
C VAL A 316 19.57 5.01 -21.37
N VAL A 317 19.98 6.09 -20.68
CA VAL A 317 19.93 7.48 -21.18
C VAL A 317 21.32 8.01 -21.57
N SER A 318 22.37 7.20 -21.41
CA SER A 318 23.72 7.47 -21.91
C SER A 318 23.99 6.65 -23.19
#